data_8e592ab4922a4b6ad758aaed5b06c659
#
_entry.id   8e592ab4922a4b6ad758aaed5b06c659
#
_cell.length_a   1.000
_cell.length_b   1.000
_cell.length_c   1.000
_cell.angle_alpha   90.00
_cell.angle_beta   90.00
_cell.angle_gamma   90.00
#
_symmetry.space_group_name_H-M   'P 1'
#
loop_
_entity.id
_entity.type
_entity.pdbx_description
1 polymer ?
#
loop_
_entity_poly.entity_id
_entity_poly.type
_entity_poly.pdbx_seq_one_letter_code
_entity_poly.pdbx_strand_id
1 'polypeptide(L)'
;MSNNPQTATSWPAISLAESHARLTAPGAPFETETRVIRGISTTVWKNAPPTLRDLFLQARALGDKTFVVYEDERVSYDAFGRAALTIAHALIRDGVRKGDRVALAMRNLPEWPAVFYGALLAGAIVTPLNAWWTGAELEYGLTDSGAKVLLVDAERLARLTEHLSYCPAVEHVYVTRTGDDFGPEAGNPLMRRLSEVIGHPDDWAKLPEGTLPDVALVPEDEATIFYTSGTTGKPKGALGTHRNIVSNIMAGAASSARSYLRRGEAVPEPDPNAPQKGTLLSVPFFHATGCHAILSPSLFGGAKLVMMRKWDVPRAMELIQRERLTGAGGVPTIAWQIIEHPDRHLY
;
A
#
# COMPACT_ATOMS: atom_id res chain seq x y z
N MET A 1 -9.71 37.67 -39.93
CA MET A 1 -9.96 36.21 -39.80
C MET A 1 -8.66 35.50 -40.13
N SER A 2 -7.82 35.23 -39.17
CA SER A 2 -6.59 34.44 -39.37
C SER A 2 -6.83 33.04 -38.78
N ASN A 3 -7.13 32.09 -39.66
CA ASN A 3 -7.10 30.67 -39.34
C ASN A 3 -5.64 30.30 -39.06
N ASN A 4 -5.32 30.11 -37.81
CA ASN A 4 -4.09 29.45 -37.41
C ASN A 4 -4.37 27.93 -37.47
N PRO A 5 -3.80 27.16 -38.40
CA PRO A 5 -3.95 25.71 -38.41
C PRO A 5 -3.12 25.17 -37.23
N GLN A 6 -3.77 24.80 -36.14
CA GLN A 6 -3.17 23.90 -35.18
C GLN A 6 -2.73 22.66 -35.97
N THR A 7 -1.43 22.53 -36.18
CA THR A 7 -0.83 21.32 -36.73
C THR A 7 -1.19 20.19 -35.78
N ALA A 8 -2.13 19.35 -36.16
CA ALA A 8 -2.44 18.12 -35.48
C ALA A 8 -1.15 17.30 -35.43
N THR A 9 -0.52 17.28 -34.26
CA THR A 9 0.64 16.41 -34.05
C THR A 9 0.19 14.97 -34.31
N SER A 10 0.83 14.30 -35.25
CA SER A 10 0.54 12.91 -35.56
C SER A 10 0.74 12.06 -34.29
N TRP A 11 -0.23 11.23 -33.95
CA TRP A 11 -0.07 10.26 -32.90
C TRP A 11 0.64 9.00 -33.36
N PRO A 12 1.68 8.52 -32.69
CA PRO A 12 2.40 9.15 -31.56
C PRO A 12 3.40 10.21 -32.07
N ALA A 13 3.61 11.28 -31.26
CA ALA A 13 4.58 12.34 -31.59
C ALA A 13 6.02 11.82 -31.61
N ILE A 14 6.36 10.85 -30.77
CA ILE A 14 7.63 10.12 -30.79
C ILE A 14 7.41 8.63 -30.57
N SER A 15 8.35 7.81 -31.01
CA SER A 15 8.29 6.36 -30.86
C SER A 15 8.42 5.92 -29.39
N LEU A 16 8.03 4.68 -29.10
CA LEU A 16 8.22 4.07 -27.80
C LEU A 16 9.72 3.99 -27.41
N ALA A 17 10.56 3.59 -28.36
CA ALA A 17 12.00 3.48 -28.16
C ALA A 17 12.66 4.84 -27.88
N GLU A 18 12.26 5.87 -28.62
CA GLU A 18 12.78 7.22 -28.43
C GLU A 18 12.33 7.83 -27.09
N SER A 19 11.08 7.66 -26.71
CA SER A 19 10.57 8.13 -25.41
C SER A 19 11.26 7.41 -24.25
N HIS A 20 11.53 6.11 -24.38
CA HIS A 20 12.29 5.35 -23.41
C HIS A 20 13.74 5.88 -23.31
N ALA A 21 14.42 6.01 -24.43
CA ALA A 21 15.80 6.49 -24.46
C ALA A 21 15.95 7.88 -23.82
N ARG A 22 15.02 8.82 -24.07
CA ARG A 22 15.02 10.15 -23.45
C ARG A 22 14.86 10.10 -21.93
N LEU A 23 13.96 9.24 -21.44
CA LEU A 23 13.67 9.15 -20.00
C LEU A 23 14.75 8.41 -19.20
N THR A 24 15.49 7.50 -19.84
CA THR A 24 16.50 6.66 -19.18
C THR A 24 17.94 7.07 -19.46
N ALA A 25 18.14 8.14 -20.23
CA ALA A 25 19.47 8.68 -20.54
C ALA A 25 20.24 9.11 -19.26
N PRO A 26 21.55 9.18 -19.30
CA PRO A 26 22.36 9.75 -18.22
C PRO A 26 21.86 11.15 -17.81
N GLY A 27 21.64 11.35 -16.53
CA GLY A 27 21.09 12.59 -15.96
C GLY A 27 19.56 12.75 -16.09
N ALA A 28 18.87 11.83 -16.75
CA ALA A 28 17.41 11.87 -16.83
C ALA A 28 16.76 11.36 -15.53
N PRO A 29 15.49 11.72 -15.23
CA PRO A 29 14.81 11.34 -14.00
C PRO A 29 14.74 9.81 -13.77
N PHE A 30 14.65 9.04 -14.87
CA PHE A 30 14.57 7.59 -14.84
C PHE A 30 15.85 6.95 -15.40
N GLU A 31 17.02 7.56 -15.14
CA GLU A 31 18.30 6.99 -15.48
C GLU A 31 18.43 5.58 -14.93
N THR A 32 18.99 4.67 -15.73
CA THR A 32 19.24 3.28 -15.34
C THR A 32 20.75 3.02 -15.24
N GLU A 33 21.10 2.07 -14.41
CA GLU A 33 22.48 1.55 -14.29
C GLU A 33 22.47 0.02 -14.19
N THR A 34 23.60 -0.60 -14.40
CA THR A 34 23.77 -2.04 -14.21
C THR A 34 24.42 -2.31 -12.86
N ARG A 35 23.82 -3.21 -12.09
CA ARG A 35 24.35 -3.72 -10.80
C ARG A 35 24.35 -5.24 -10.80
N VAL A 36 25.26 -5.83 -10.05
CA VAL A 36 25.23 -7.28 -9.79
C VAL A 36 24.39 -7.51 -8.54
N ILE A 37 23.26 -8.19 -8.68
CA ILE A 37 22.34 -8.52 -7.61
C ILE A 37 22.23 -10.04 -7.51
N ARG A 38 22.60 -10.60 -6.35
CA ARG A 38 22.61 -12.06 -6.12
C ARG A 38 23.37 -12.82 -7.24
N GLY A 39 24.49 -12.25 -7.73
CA GLY A 39 25.32 -12.81 -8.80
C GLY A 39 24.81 -12.60 -10.23
N ILE A 40 23.68 -11.89 -10.40
CA ILE A 40 23.07 -11.63 -11.73
C ILE A 40 23.25 -10.15 -12.09
N SER A 41 23.77 -9.90 -13.30
CA SER A 41 23.82 -8.55 -13.88
C SER A 41 22.40 -8.06 -14.17
N THR A 42 21.98 -7.00 -13.48
CA THR A 42 20.60 -6.51 -13.48
C THR A 42 20.56 -5.01 -13.76
N THR A 43 19.70 -4.59 -14.68
CA THR A 43 19.41 -3.17 -14.90
C THR A 43 18.47 -2.66 -13.79
N VAL A 44 18.85 -1.57 -13.14
CA VAL A 44 18.10 -0.96 -12.03
C VAL A 44 17.91 0.54 -12.27
N TRP A 45 16.90 1.13 -11.63
CA TRP A 45 16.72 2.56 -11.60
C TRP A 45 17.78 3.19 -10.70
N LYS A 46 18.61 4.06 -11.24
CA LYS A 46 19.71 4.72 -10.51
C LYS A 46 19.20 5.66 -9.41
N ASN A 47 18.12 6.39 -9.71
CA ASN A 47 17.55 7.44 -8.84
C ASN A 47 16.38 6.94 -8.01
N ALA A 48 16.15 5.63 -7.92
CA ALA A 48 15.07 5.08 -7.11
C ALA A 48 15.34 5.24 -5.61
N PRO A 49 14.31 5.52 -4.77
CA PRO A 49 14.45 5.37 -3.33
C PRO A 49 15.02 3.99 -2.98
N PRO A 50 16.00 3.88 -2.09
CA PRO A 50 16.64 2.59 -1.79
C PRO A 50 15.64 1.56 -1.24
N THR A 51 14.77 1.98 -0.32
CA THR A 51 13.82 1.09 0.37
C THR A 51 12.43 1.73 0.49
N LEU A 52 11.44 0.94 0.91
CA LEU A 52 10.12 1.46 1.24
C LEU A 52 10.11 2.39 2.47
N ARG A 53 11.15 2.32 3.32
CA ARG A 53 11.36 3.30 4.39
C ARG A 53 11.71 4.68 3.83
N ASP A 54 12.54 4.75 2.79
CA ASP A 54 12.87 6.03 2.16
C ASP A 54 11.65 6.65 1.49
N LEU A 55 10.80 5.80 0.90
CA LEU A 55 9.51 6.21 0.36
C LEU A 55 8.59 6.78 1.45
N PHE A 56 8.49 6.09 2.59
CA PHE A 56 7.73 6.54 3.75
C PHE A 56 8.22 7.90 4.28
N LEU A 57 9.54 8.10 4.35
CA LEU A 57 10.12 9.36 4.80
C LEU A 57 9.79 10.52 3.85
N GLN A 58 9.85 10.29 2.53
CA GLN A 58 9.44 11.29 1.54
C GLN A 58 7.95 11.64 1.70
N ALA A 59 7.10 10.64 1.93
CA ALA A 59 5.68 10.85 2.12
C ALA A 59 5.35 11.65 3.38
N ARG A 60 6.10 11.48 4.47
CA ARG A 60 5.91 12.27 5.70
C ARG A 60 6.07 13.79 5.48
N ALA A 61 6.90 14.20 4.53
CA ALA A 61 7.07 15.62 4.19
C ALA A 61 5.78 16.27 3.64
N LEU A 62 4.76 15.49 3.30
CA LEU A 62 3.46 15.99 2.85
C LEU A 62 2.57 16.50 4.01
N GLY A 63 2.94 16.24 5.26
CA GLY A 63 2.37 16.81 6.48
C GLY A 63 0.86 16.60 6.58
N ASP A 64 0.11 17.70 6.65
CA ASP A 64 -1.34 17.69 6.89
C ASP A 64 -2.19 17.33 5.65
N LYS A 65 -1.59 17.11 4.48
CA LYS A 65 -2.35 16.62 3.32
C LYS A 65 -3.04 15.31 3.67
N THR A 66 -4.29 15.16 3.25
CA THR A 66 -5.06 13.93 3.49
C THR A 66 -4.42 12.75 2.76
N PHE A 67 -4.12 11.68 3.49
CA PHE A 67 -3.64 10.42 2.90
C PHE A 67 -4.75 9.41 2.72
N VAL A 68 -5.49 9.12 3.79
CA VAL A 68 -6.55 8.09 3.78
C VAL A 68 -7.90 8.71 4.15
N VAL A 69 -8.93 8.31 3.41
CA VAL A 69 -10.34 8.56 3.73
C VAL A 69 -11.06 7.22 3.77
N TYR A 70 -11.73 6.95 4.88
CA TYR A 70 -12.56 5.77 5.06
C TYR A 70 -13.83 6.16 5.78
N GLU A 71 -14.96 6.08 5.09
CA GLU A 71 -16.24 6.63 5.55
C GLU A 71 -16.09 8.11 5.96
N ASP A 72 -16.20 8.42 7.25
CA ASP A 72 -16.02 9.76 7.81
C ASP A 72 -14.64 9.97 8.44
N GLU A 73 -13.84 8.91 8.55
CA GLU A 73 -12.48 8.97 9.07
C GLU A 73 -11.52 9.60 8.05
N ARG A 74 -10.68 10.54 8.52
CA ARG A 74 -9.69 11.22 7.67
C ARG A 74 -8.34 11.21 8.35
N VAL A 75 -7.36 10.63 7.69
CA VAL A 75 -5.99 10.51 8.18
C VAL A 75 -5.07 11.32 7.29
N SER A 76 -4.30 12.24 7.88
CA SER A 76 -3.26 12.97 7.15
C SER A 76 -2.00 12.11 6.97
N TYR A 77 -1.08 12.56 6.12
CA TYR A 77 0.23 11.91 5.96
C TYR A 77 1.05 11.95 7.27
N ASP A 78 0.97 13.04 8.04
CA ASP A 78 1.63 13.13 9.34
C ASP A 78 1.00 12.17 10.35
N ALA A 79 -0.32 12.15 10.48
CA ALA A 79 -1.04 11.25 11.39
C ALA A 79 -0.75 9.77 11.07
N PHE A 80 -0.80 9.40 9.79
CA PHE A 80 -0.37 8.08 9.30
C PHE A 80 1.07 7.77 9.71
N GLY A 81 1.98 8.74 9.52
CA GLY A 81 3.39 8.58 9.86
C GLY A 81 3.60 8.31 11.36
N ARG A 82 2.89 9.04 12.23
CA ARG A 82 2.93 8.84 13.70
C ARG A 82 2.42 7.47 14.09
N ALA A 83 1.29 7.04 13.54
CA ALA A 83 0.74 5.71 13.79
C ALA A 83 1.68 4.59 13.34
N ALA A 84 2.26 4.69 12.13
CA ALA A 84 3.21 3.71 11.62
C ALA A 84 4.48 3.61 12.50
N LEU A 85 5.04 4.74 12.95
CA LEU A 85 6.19 4.74 13.87
C LEU A 85 5.84 4.14 15.23
N THR A 86 4.68 4.48 15.78
CA THR A 86 4.21 3.91 17.06
C THR A 86 4.06 2.39 16.96
N ILE A 87 3.51 1.88 15.86
CA ILE A 87 3.42 0.43 15.59
C ILE A 87 4.80 -0.19 15.47
N ALA A 88 5.74 0.44 14.73
CA ALA A 88 7.09 -0.07 14.58
C ALA A 88 7.77 -0.27 15.92
N HIS A 89 7.70 0.72 16.81
CA HIS A 89 8.24 0.62 18.16
C HIS A 89 7.52 -0.41 19.03
N ALA A 90 6.21 -0.58 18.87
CA ALA A 90 5.46 -1.61 19.59
C ALA A 90 5.93 -3.01 19.18
N LEU A 91 6.07 -3.25 17.88
CA LEU A 91 6.55 -4.53 17.34
C LEU A 91 7.97 -4.87 17.81
N ILE A 92 8.87 -3.87 17.84
CA ILE A 92 10.24 -4.07 18.34
C ILE A 92 10.24 -4.39 19.84
N ARG A 93 9.41 -3.72 20.64
CA ARG A 93 9.24 -4.04 22.07
C ARG A 93 8.73 -5.46 22.29
N ASP A 94 7.88 -5.95 21.40
CA ASP A 94 7.38 -7.32 21.42
C ASP A 94 8.40 -8.32 20.82
N GLY A 95 9.63 -7.90 20.60
CA GLY A 95 10.72 -8.77 20.17
C GLY A 95 10.77 -9.04 18.66
N VAL A 96 10.03 -8.31 17.83
CA VAL A 96 10.16 -8.39 16.37
C VAL A 96 11.53 -7.86 15.95
N ARG A 97 12.22 -8.63 15.14
CA ARG A 97 13.54 -8.31 14.57
C ARG A 97 13.48 -8.30 13.05
N LYS A 98 14.50 -7.73 12.43
CA LYS A 98 14.65 -7.75 10.98
C LYS A 98 14.55 -9.19 10.44
N GLY A 99 13.68 -9.37 9.44
CA GLY A 99 13.42 -10.66 8.83
C GLY A 99 12.33 -11.51 9.51
N ASP A 100 11.82 -11.12 10.70
CA ASP A 100 10.63 -11.75 11.27
C ASP A 100 9.41 -11.45 10.41
N ARG A 101 8.45 -12.39 10.35
CA ARG A 101 7.22 -12.18 9.57
C ARG A 101 6.14 -11.62 10.49
N VAL A 102 5.49 -10.57 9.97
CA VAL A 102 4.33 -9.93 10.57
C VAL A 102 3.14 -10.10 9.63
N ALA A 103 2.17 -10.91 10.04
CA ALA A 103 0.97 -11.19 9.26
C ALA A 103 -0.10 -10.11 9.44
N LEU A 104 -0.76 -9.74 8.33
CA LEU A 104 -1.91 -8.84 8.30
C LEU A 104 -3.12 -9.59 7.74
N ALA A 105 -4.15 -9.76 8.57
CA ALA A 105 -5.42 -10.36 8.17
C ALA A 105 -6.58 -9.40 8.46
N MET A 106 -6.78 -8.40 7.60
CA MET A 106 -7.86 -7.42 7.74
C MET A 106 -8.34 -6.89 6.39
N ARG A 107 -9.53 -6.32 6.38
CA ARG A 107 -10.11 -5.63 5.22
C ARG A 107 -9.38 -4.29 4.97
N ASN A 108 -9.84 -3.57 3.93
CA ASN A 108 -9.36 -2.22 3.66
C ASN A 108 -9.82 -1.28 4.78
N LEU A 109 -8.95 -1.01 5.72
CA LEU A 109 -9.15 -0.16 6.89
C LEU A 109 -8.00 0.87 6.95
N PRO A 110 -8.17 2.03 7.57
CA PRO A 110 -7.08 2.99 7.80
C PRO A 110 -5.88 2.40 8.51
N GLU A 111 -6.10 1.42 9.40
CA GLU A 111 -5.06 0.72 10.13
C GLU A 111 -4.15 -0.11 9.20
N TRP A 112 -4.67 -0.59 8.07
CA TRP A 112 -3.91 -1.47 7.19
C TRP A 112 -2.60 -0.84 6.69
N PRO A 113 -2.59 0.35 6.05
CA PRO A 113 -1.35 0.99 5.64
C PRO A 113 -0.44 1.36 6.81
N ALA A 114 -0.99 1.77 7.98
CA ALA A 114 -0.21 2.10 9.15
C ALA A 114 0.54 0.88 9.69
N VAL A 115 -0.12 -0.26 9.77
CA VAL A 115 0.48 -1.55 10.18
C VAL A 115 1.49 -2.03 9.16
N PHE A 116 1.17 -1.95 7.87
CA PHE A 116 2.06 -2.38 6.79
C PHE A 116 3.39 -1.62 6.84
N TYR A 117 3.34 -0.30 6.89
CA TYR A 117 4.56 0.50 6.97
C TYR A 117 5.23 0.41 8.34
N GLY A 118 4.46 0.32 9.44
CA GLY A 118 5.02 0.10 10.78
C GLY A 118 5.85 -1.18 10.87
N ALA A 119 5.37 -2.28 10.31
CA ALA A 119 6.12 -3.53 10.27
C ALA A 119 7.37 -3.43 9.36
N LEU A 120 7.27 -2.77 8.21
CA LEU A 120 8.43 -2.52 7.34
C LEU A 120 9.49 -1.66 8.04
N LEU A 121 9.08 -0.65 8.81
CA LEU A 121 9.99 0.22 9.57
C LEU A 121 10.71 -0.56 10.69
N ALA A 122 10.07 -1.56 11.27
CA ALA A 122 10.68 -2.50 12.21
C ALA A 122 11.62 -3.52 11.53
N GLY A 123 11.71 -3.50 10.20
CA GLY A 123 12.50 -4.44 9.42
C GLY A 123 11.85 -5.81 9.23
N ALA A 124 10.57 -5.94 9.55
CA ALA A 124 9.84 -7.17 9.37
C ALA A 124 9.45 -7.41 7.91
N ILE A 125 9.25 -8.68 7.56
CA ILE A 125 8.65 -9.12 6.30
C ILE A 125 7.14 -9.13 6.50
N VAL A 126 6.44 -8.21 5.84
CA VAL A 126 4.98 -8.12 5.95
C VAL A 126 4.31 -9.20 5.14
N THR A 127 3.41 -9.94 5.76
CA THR A 127 2.71 -11.07 5.16
C THR A 127 1.20 -10.81 5.13
N PRO A 128 0.69 -10.09 4.11
CA PRO A 128 -0.74 -9.89 3.95
C PRO A 128 -1.44 -11.20 3.63
N LEU A 129 -2.39 -11.59 4.47
CA LEU A 129 -3.24 -12.76 4.27
C LEU A 129 -4.57 -12.34 3.67
N ASN A 130 -5.13 -13.19 2.82
CA ASN A 130 -6.40 -12.91 2.18
C ASN A 130 -7.53 -12.82 3.22
N ALA A 131 -8.13 -11.65 3.38
CA ALA A 131 -9.20 -11.40 4.33
C ALA A 131 -10.53 -12.13 4.01
N TRP A 132 -10.60 -12.84 2.90
CA TRP A 132 -11.75 -13.72 2.56
C TRP A 132 -11.50 -15.17 2.91
N TRP A 133 -10.30 -15.54 3.31
CA TRP A 133 -9.94 -16.89 3.70
C TRP A 133 -10.77 -17.38 4.90
N THR A 134 -10.99 -18.68 4.93
CA THR A 134 -11.53 -19.42 6.08
C THR A 134 -10.51 -19.48 7.22
N GLY A 135 -10.92 -19.93 8.41
CA GLY A 135 -9.99 -20.12 9.53
C GLY A 135 -8.84 -21.05 9.19
N ALA A 136 -9.11 -22.17 8.54
CA ALA A 136 -8.10 -23.15 8.14
C ALA A 136 -7.11 -22.60 7.07
N GLU A 137 -7.57 -21.76 6.15
CA GLU A 137 -6.70 -21.10 5.18
C GLU A 137 -5.83 -20.02 5.83
N LEU A 138 -6.38 -19.27 6.80
CA LEU A 138 -5.61 -18.31 7.59
C LEU A 138 -4.56 -19.01 8.48
N GLU A 139 -4.92 -20.12 9.13
CA GLU A 139 -3.98 -20.99 9.85
C GLU A 139 -2.84 -21.45 8.95
N TYR A 140 -3.17 -21.92 7.74
CA TYR A 140 -2.15 -22.29 6.76
C TYR A 140 -1.21 -21.13 6.44
N GLY A 141 -1.74 -19.93 6.16
CA GLY A 141 -0.92 -18.76 5.87
C GLY A 141 -0.02 -18.33 7.03
N LEU A 142 -0.49 -18.43 8.27
CA LEU A 142 0.28 -18.13 9.48
C LEU A 142 1.41 -19.16 9.71
N THR A 143 1.10 -20.44 9.55
CA THR A 143 2.06 -21.52 9.79
C THR A 143 3.11 -21.61 8.67
N ASP A 144 2.69 -21.50 7.42
CA ASP A 144 3.58 -21.57 6.25
C ASP A 144 4.55 -20.36 6.21
N SER A 145 4.09 -19.16 6.53
CA SER A 145 4.95 -17.98 6.65
C SER A 145 5.82 -18.00 7.92
N GLY A 146 5.43 -18.75 8.93
CA GLY A 146 6.02 -18.68 10.27
C GLY A 146 5.88 -17.30 10.89
N ALA A 147 4.71 -16.66 10.73
CA ALA A 147 4.45 -15.33 11.25
C ALA A 147 4.55 -15.31 12.79
N LYS A 148 5.32 -14.36 13.31
CA LYS A 148 5.54 -14.17 14.75
C LYS A 148 4.48 -13.27 15.37
N VAL A 149 4.00 -12.30 14.62
CA VAL A 149 2.94 -11.38 15.06
C VAL A 149 1.82 -11.38 14.03
N LEU A 150 0.60 -11.38 14.52
CA LEU A 150 -0.61 -11.24 13.72
C LEU A 150 -1.31 -9.93 14.06
N LEU A 151 -1.60 -9.10 13.04
CA LEU A 151 -2.50 -7.96 13.15
C LEU A 151 -3.78 -8.30 12.36
N VAL A 152 -4.92 -8.27 13.04
CA VAL A 152 -6.16 -8.84 12.53
C VAL A 152 -7.36 -7.96 12.89
N ASP A 153 -8.37 -7.90 12.04
CA ASP A 153 -9.66 -7.33 12.44
C ASP A 153 -10.54 -8.35 13.15
N ALA A 154 -11.51 -7.87 13.93
CA ALA A 154 -12.37 -8.69 14.76
C ALA A 154 -13.09 -9.82 13.96
N GLU A 155 -13.52 -9.54 12.72
CA GLU A 155 -14.21 -10.53 11.88
C GLU A 155 -13.28 -11.69 11.46
N ARG A 156 -11.99 -11.42 11.19
CA ARG A 156 -11.01 -12.48 10.85
C ARG A 156 -10.54 -13.20 12.09
N LEU A 157 -10.39 -12.48 13.20
CA LEU A 157 -10.11 -13.13 14.48
C LEU A 157 -11.17 -14.18 14.83
N ALA A 158 -12.46 -13.84 14.68
CA ALA A 158 -13.55 -14.80 14.92
C ALA A 158 -13.43 -16.09 14.09
N ARG A 159 -12.88 -16.00 12.87
CA ARG A 159 -12.61 -17.19 12.04
C ARG A 159 -11.40 -18.00 12.53
N LEU A 160 -10.47 -17.33 13.22
CA LEU A 160 -9.24 -17.93 13.74
C LEU A 160 -9.36 -18.50 15.14
N THR A 161 -10.46 -18.28 15.84
CA THR A 161 -10.61 -18.63 17.27
C THR A 161 -10.21 -20.07 17.57
N GLU A 162 -10.65 -21.03 16.75
CA GLU A 162 -10.33 -22.45 16.92
C GLU A 162 -8.98 -22.84 16.28
N HIS A 163 -8.36 -21.97 15.51
CA HIS A 163 -7.19 -22.23 14.69
C HIS A 163 -5.88 -21.67 15.28
N LEU A 164 -5.94 -20.65 16.15
CA LEU A 164 -4.74 -20.00 16.68
C LEU A 164 -3.85 -20.94 17.50
N SER A 165 -4.44 -21.92 18.16
CA SER A 165 -3.68 -22.93 18.93
C SER A 165 -2.78 -23.79 18.03
N TYR A 166 -3.06 -23.87 16.73
CA TYR A 166 -2.24 -24.56 15.72
C TYR A 166 -1.18 -23.68 15.08
N CYS A 167 -1.04 -22.41 15.52
CA CYS A 167 -0.06 -21.47 15.03
C CYS A 167 1.00 -21.13 16.10
N PRO A 168 1.86 -22.09 16.50
CA PRO A 168 2.77 -21.93 17.66
C PRO A 168 3.83 -20.84 17.46
N ALA A 169 4.09 -20.39 16.23
CA ALA A 169 5.02 -19.30 15.96
C ALA A 169 4.43 -17.92 16.27
N VAL A 170 3.11 -17.79 16.40
CA VAL A 170 2.43 -16.54 16.70
C VAL A 170 2.57 -16.23 18.19
N GLU A 171 3.38 -15.22 18.52
CA GLU A 171 3.67 -14.79 19.89
C GLU A 171 2.76 -13.63 20.33
N HIS A 172 2.28 -12.79 19.40
CA HIS A 172 1.42 -11.64 19.67
C HIS A 172 0.33 -11.46 18.63
N VAL A 173 -0.85 -11.08 19.09
CA VAL A 173 -2.02 -10.78 18.24
C VAL A 173 -2.55 -9.39 18.59
N TYR A 174 -2.55 -8.49 17.61
CA TYR A 174 -3.20 -7.18 17.72
C TYR A 174 -4.52 -7.20 16.97
N VAL A 175 -5.59 -6.82 17.67
CA VAL A 175 -6.94 -6.85 17.10
C VAL A 175 -7.47 -5.44 16.92
N THR A 176 -7.95 -5.13 15.72
CA THR A 176 -8.61 -3.86 15.43
C THR A 176 -10.11 -4.02 15.19
N ARG A 177 -10.86 -2.92 15.33
CA ARG A 177 -12.30 -2.85 15.08
C ARG A 177 -13.10 -3.84 15.94
N THR A 178 -12.70 -3.94 17.20
CA THR A 178 -13.38 -4.75 18.21
C THR A 178 -14.57 -3.99 18.81
N GLY A 179 -15.61 -4.71 19.25
CA GLY A 179 -16.65 -4.15 20.10
C GLY A 179 -16.13 -3.83 21.52
N ASP A 180 -16.95 -3.17 22.32
CA ASP A 180 -16.61 -2.79 23.72
C ASP A 180 -16.44 -4.01 24.62
N ASP A 181 -17.09 -5.11 24.29
CA ASP A 181 -17.04 -6.41 24.96
C ASP A 181 -15.74 -7.19 24.70
N PHE A 182 -14.93 -6.78 23.73
CA PHE A 182 -13.62 -7.38 23.51
C PHE A 182 -12.69 -7.00 24.66
N GLY A 183 -12.52 -7.88 25.60
CA GLY A 183 -11.50 -7.78 26.66
C GLY A 183 -10.25 -8.59 26.27
N PRO A 184 -9.13 -8.43 27.00
CA PRO A 184 -8.05 -9.42 27.02
C PRO A 184 -8.63 -10.67 27.64
N GLU A 185 -9.66 -11.23 26.95
CA GLU A 185 -10.42 -12.29 27.49
C GLU A 185 -9.53 -13.39 27.89
N ALA A 186 -9.82 -13.55 29.09
CA ALA A 186 -9.93 -14.88 29.64
C ALA A 186 -8.75 -15.73 29.19
N GLY A 187 -7.55 -15.30 29.56
CA GLY A 187 -6.43 -16.22 29.60
C GLY A 187 -5.55 -16.31 28.35
N ASN A 188 -5.73 -15.48 27.32
CA ASN A 188 -4.73 -15.42 26.27
C ASN A 188 -3.90 -14.12 26.36
N PRO A 189 -2.73 -14.15 27.02
CA PRO A 189 -1.86 -12.99 27.21
C PRO A 189 -1.26 -12.47 25.88
N LEU A 190 -1.47 -13.18 24.78
CA LEU A 190 -0.97 -12.84 23.46
C LEU A 190 -1.83 -11.79 22.75
N MET A 191 -3.10 -11.60 23.17
CA MET A 191 -4.04 -10.72 22.47
C MET A 191 -4.14 -9.36 23.13
N ARG A 192 -4.12 -8.30 22.32
CA ARG A 192 -4.38 -6.92 22.75
C ARG A 192 -5.10 -6.13 21.67
N ARG A 193 -5.79 -5.06 22.06
CA ARG A 193 -6.40 -4.14 21.10
C ARG A 193 -5.31 -3.32 20.39
N LEU A 194 -5.40 -3.18 19.06
CA LEU A 194 -4.52 -2.27 18.34
C LEU A 194 -4.77 -0.80 18.75
N SER A 195 -6.02 -0.46 19.11
CA SER A 195 -6.38 0.87 19.61
C SER A 195 -5.72 1.25 20.92
N GLU A 196 -5.23 0.30 21.74
CA GLU A 196 -4.43 0.59 22.93
C GLU A 196 -3.01 1.07 22.57
N VAL A 197 -2.57 0.81 21.34
CA VAL A 197 -1.26 1.19 20.83
C VAL A 197 -1.32 2.50 20.06
N ILE A 198 -2.29 2.65 19.16
CA ILE A 198 -2.36 3.79 18.24
C ILE A 198 -3.65 4.62 18.36
N GLY A 199 -4.59 4.26 19.25
CA GLY A 199 -5.88 4.94 19.31
C GLY A 199 -6.77 4.71 18.09
N HIS A 200 -7.82 5.53 17.97
CA HIS A 200 -8.66 5.61 16.79
C HIS A 200 -7.97 6.44 15.68
N PRO A 201 -8.22 6.18 14.39
CA PRO A 201 -7.61 6.95 13.29
C PRO A 201 -7.75 8.46 13.43
N ASP A 202 -8.85 8.96 13.94
CA ASP A 202 -9.06 10.40 14.18
C ASP A 202 -8.13 11.00 15.25
N ASP A 203 -7.53 10.18 16.08
CA ASP A 203 -6.62 10.59 17.14
C ASP A 203 -5.13 10.45 16.78
N TRP A 204 -4.81 9.88 15.62
CA TRP A 204 -3.41 9.61 15.25
C TRP A 204 -2.54 10.85 15.13
N ALA A 205 -3.13 12.00 14.83
CA ALA A 205 -2.41 13.28 14.84
C ALA A 205 -1.92 13.68 16.24
N LYS A 206 -2.50 13.12 17.32
CA LYS A 206 -2.12 13.35 18.72
C LYS A 206 -1.01 12.40 19.20
N LEU A 207 -0.69 11.36 18.43
CA LEU A 207 0.39 10.44 18.76
C LEU A 207 1.74 11.18 18.78
N PRO A 208 2.71 10.72 19.58
CA PRO A 208 4.06 11.27 19.55
C PRO A 208 4.65 11.26 18.15
N GLU A 209 5.49 12.24 17.84
CA GLU A 209 6.13 12.29 16.51
C GLU A 209 7.00 11.07 16.22
N GLY A 210 7.56 10.45 17.21
CA GLY A 210 8.35 9.24 17.10
C GLY A 210 9.60 9.39 16.22
N THR A 211 10.64 8.65 16.54
CA THR A 211 11.85 8.53 15.72
C THR A 211 11.82 7.24 14.89
N LEU A 212 12.58 7.21 13.82
CA LEU A 212 12.79 5.96 13.10
C LEU A 212 13.48 4.92 13.99
N PRO A 213 13.04 3.66 13.94
CA PRO A 213 13.79 2.57 14.56
C PRO A 213 15.21 2.45 13.97
N ASP A 214 16.17 2.14 14.83
CA ASP A 214 17.55 1.86 14.43
C ASP A 214 17.65 0.44 13.83
N VAL A 215 17.17 0.31 12.61
CA VAL A 215 17.18 -0.93 11.83
C VAL A 215 17.84 -0.64 10.49
N ALA A 216 18.96 -1.29 10.21
CA ALA A 216 19.61 -1.16 8.91
C ALA A 216 18.82 -1.90 7.83
N LEU A 217 18.33 -1.17 6.82
CA LEU A 217 17.61 -1.71 5.65
C LEU A 217 18.39 -1.43 4.38
N VAL A 218 18.42 -2.43 3.50
CA VAL A 218 19.01 -2.32 2.16
C VAL A 218 18.00 -2.73 1.09
N PRO A 219 18.18 -2.34 -0.18
CA PRO A 219 17.21 -2.63 -1.24
C PRO A 219 16.90 -4.11 -1.45
N GLU A 220 17.86 -4.98 -1.19
CA GLU A 220 17.75 -6.44 -1.36
C GLU A 220 17.12 -7.16 -0.17
N ASP A 221 16.85 -6.45 0.93
CA ASP A 221 16.13 -7.03 2.06
C ASP A 221 14.71 -7.45 1.65
N GLU A 222 14.28 -8.54 2.22
CA GLU A 222 12.95 -9.08 2.05
C GLU A 222 11.93 -8.17 2.76
N ALA A 223 10.88 -7.79 2.05
CA ALA A 223 9.92 -6.80 2.54
C ALA A 223 8.51 -7.40 2.67
N THR A 224 8.11 -8.28 1.76
CA THR A 224 6.73 -8.79 1.73
C THR A 224 6.66 -10.24 1.29
N ILE A 225 5.63 -10.96 1.79
CA ILE A 225 5.19 -12.26 1.27
C ILE A 225 3.73 -12.14 0.89
N PHE A 226 3.40 -12.17 -0.41
CA PHE A 226 2.02 -12.20 -0.90
C PHE A 226 1.65 -13.60 -1.35
N TYR A 227 0.53 -14.12 -0.84
CA TYR A 227 0.04 -15.42 -1.24
C TYR A 227 -0.73 -15.38 -2.55
N THR A 228 -0.39 -16.28 -3.46
CA THR A 228 -1.07 -16.48 -4.74
C THR A 228 -1.83 -17.80 -4.73
N SER A 229 -2.94 -17.88 -5.47
CA SER A 229 -3.66 -19.13 -5.70
C SER A 229 -2.78 -20.06 -6.53
N GLY A 230 -1.96 -20.88 -5.91
CA GLY A 230 -1.09 -21.83 -6.62
C GLY A 230 -1.87 -22.79 -7.53
N THR A 231 -1.27 -23.20 -8.64
CA THR A 231 -1.83 -24.19 -9.56
C THR A 231 -1.92 -25.60 -8.97
N THR A 232 -1.36 -25.83 -7.79
CA THR A 232 -1.22 -27.12 -7.12
C THR A 232 -2.11 -27.27 -5.87
N GLY A 233 -3.12 -26.44 -5.69
CA GLY A 233 -4.14 -26.56 -4.64
C GLY A 233 -3.90 -25.71 -3.39
N LYS A 234 -2.66 -25.57 -2.88
CA LYS A 234 -2.37 -24.68 -1.74
C LYS A 234 -1.77 -23.35 -2.21
N PRO A 235 -2.14 -22.22 -1.59
CA PRO A 235 -1.51 -20.93 -1.88
C PRO A 235 -0.01 -20.97 -1.66
N LYS A 236 0.75 -20.20 -2.47
CA LYS A 236 2.20 -20.08 -2.34
C LYS A 236 2.57 -18.63 -2.03
N GLY A 237 3.47 -18.44 -1.08
CA GLY A 237 4.01 -17.13 -0.71
C GLY A 237 5.02 -16.63 -1.74
N ALA A 238 4.72 -15.52 -2.39
CA ALA A 238 5.64 -14.82 -3.29
C ALA A 238 6.43 -13.79 -2.49
N LEU A 239 7.74 -14.02 -2.37
CA LEU A 239 8.65 -13.14 -1.64
C LEU A 239 9.05 -11.95 -2.50
N GLY A 240 8.89 -10.74 -1.97
CA GLY A 240 9.28 -9.49 -2.59
C GLY A 240 10.30 -8.72 -1.75
N THR A 241 11.33 -8.14 -2.39
CA THR A 241 12.29 -7.25 -1.74
C THR A 241 11.83 -5.79 -1.81
N HIS A 242 12.43 -4.91 -1.02
CA HIS A 242 12.24 -3.47 -1.15
C HIS A 242 12.49 -3.02 -2.59
N ARG A 243 13.57 -3.48 -3.22
CA ARG A 243 13.89 -3.17 -4.61
C ARG A 243 12.80 -3.57 -5.59
N ASN A 244 12.21 -4.75 -5.43
CA ASN A 244 11.15 -5.20 -6.34
C ASN A 244 9.97 -4.23 -6.34
N ILE A 245 9.52 -3.82 -5.15
CA ILE A 245 8.36 -2.95 -4.98
C ILE A 245 8.67 -1.53 -5.46
N VAL A 246 9.83 -0.98 -5.06
CA VAL A 246 10.26 0.37 -5.49
C VAL A 246 10.47 0.41 -7.01
N SER A 247 11.05 -0.64 -7.61
CA SER A 247 11.21 -0.72 -9.06
C SER A 247 9.88 -0.70 -9.80
N ASN A 248 8.85 -1.34 -9.25
CA ASN A 248 7.49 -1.27 -9.82
C ASN A 248 6.92 0.15 -9.77
N ILE A 249 7.11 0.88 -8.67
CA ILE A 249 6.68 2.28 -8.53
C ILE A 249 7.38 3.16 -9.57
N MET A 250 8.70 3.02 -9.70
CA MET A 250 9.49 3.77 -10.70
C MET A 250 9.07 3.43 -12.13
N ALA A 251 8.79 2.17 -12.43
CA ALA A 251 8.30 1.74 -13.75
C ALA A 251 6.94 2.36 -14.07
N GLY A 252 6.03 2.46 -13.10
CA GLY A 252 4.75 3.14 -13.23
C GLY A 252 4.91 4.63 -13.52
N ALA A 253 5.79 5.32 -12.77
CA ALA A 253 6.10 6.73 -12.98
C ALA A 253 6.74 6.98 -14.35
N ALA A 254 7.71 6.16 -14.76
CA ALA A 254 8.33 6.23 -16.08
C ALA A 254 7.31 5.97 -17.22
N SER A 255 6.39 5.04 -17.02
CA SER A 255 5.31 4.77 -17.99
C SER A 255 4.37 5.96 -18.14
N SER A 256 4.04 6.64 -17.04
CA SER A 256 3.25 7.88 -17.07
C SER A 256 3.99 8.99 -17.83
N ALA A 257 5.25 9.24 -17.47
CA ALA A 257 6.09 10.23 -18.16
C ALA A 257 6.21 9.95 -19.66
N ARG A 258 6.39 8.68 -20.05
CA ARG A 258 6.42 8.25 -21.42
C ARG A 258 5.14 8.57 -22.18
N SER A 259 3.99 8.45 -21.52
CA SER A 259 2.69 8.78 -22.13
C SER A 259 2.58 10.25 -22.51
N TYR A 260 3.11 11.17 -21.70
CA TYR A 260 3.20 12.60 -22.02
C TYR A 260 4.07 12.83 -23.26
N LEU A 261 5.31 12.32 -23.27
CA LEU A 261 6.22 12.49 -24.40
C LEU A 261 5.62 11.96 -25.72
N ARG A 262 4.92 10.84 -25.67
CA ARG A 262 4.28 10.25 -26.87
C ARG A 262 3.08 11.06 -27.37
N ARG A 263 2.46 11.88 -26.53
CA ARG A 263 1.46 12.87 -26.95
C ARG A 263 2.06 14.17 -27.47
N GLY A 264 3.40 14.32 -27.42
CA GLY A 264 4.08 15.57 -27.74
C GLY A 264 3.99 16.61 -26.62
N GLU A 265 3.67 16.18 -25.40
CA GLU A 265 3.54 17.02 -24.21
C GLU A 265 4.81 16.96 -23.37
N ALA A 266 5.10 18.04 -22.65
CA ALA A 266 6.12 18.02 -21.61
C ALA A 266 5.66 17.15 -20.44
N VAL A 267 6.59 16.42 -19.81
CA VAL A 267 6.29 15.74 -18.54
C VAL A 267 6.03 16.83 -17.49
N PRO A 268 4.89 16.83 -16.80
CA PRO A 268 4.58 17.85 -15.81
C PRO A 268 5.61 17.83 -14.67
N GLU A 269 6.09 19.01 -14.31
CA GLU A 269 6.86 19.19 -13.08
C GLU A 269 5.94 19.15 -11.87
N PRO A 270 6.46 18.72 -10.69
CA PRO A 270 5.71 18.78 -9.46
C PRO A 270 5.28 20.22 -9.13
N ASP A 271 3.97 20.47 -9.06
CA ASP A 271 3.42 21.75 -8.61
C ASP A 271 2.87 21.60 -7.19
N PRO A 272 3.46 22.23 -6.17
CA PRO A 272 3.00 22.14 -4.78
C PRO A 272 1.59 22.73 -4.58
N ASN A 273 1.14 23.62 -5.50
CA ASN A 273 -0.17 24.26 -5.46
C ASN A 273 -1.23 23.50 -6.27
N ALA A 274 -0.85 22.44 -6.99
CA ALA A 274 -1.82 21.64 -7.73
C ALA A 274 -2.81 20.97 -6.77
N PRO A 275 -4.09 20.84 -7.16
CA PRO A 275 -5.05 20.08 -6.38
C PRO A 275 -4.55 18.66 -6.11
N GLN A 276 -4.69 18.21 -4.87
CA GLN A 276 -4.27 16.86 -4.49
C GLN A 276 -5.04 15.82 -5.31
N LYS A 277 -4.31 14.93 -5.99
CA LYS A 277 -4.91 13.79 -6.68
C LYS A 277 -5.55 12.84 -5.68
N GLY A 278 -6.64 12.19 -6.06
CA GLY A 278 -7.30 11.19 -5.25
C GLY A 278 -7.64 9.94 -6.06
N THR A 279 -7.51 8.78 -5.42
CA THR A 279 -7.79 7.48 -6.02
C THR A 279 -8.79 6.70 -5.18
N LEU A 280 -9.82 6.13 -5.81
CA LEU A 280 -10.71 5.18 -5.16
C LEU A 280 -10.04 3.80 -5.12
N LEU A 281 -9.90 3.27 -3.91
CA LEU A 281 -9.41 1.90 -3.70
C LEU A 281 -10.57 0.92 -3.77
N SER A 282 -10.71 0.24 -4.89
CA SER A 282 -11.76 -0.76 -5.16
C SER A 282 -11.28 -2.21 -5.03
N VAL A 283 -9.99 -2.42 -4.82
CA VAL A 283 -9.36 -3.74 -4.69
C VAL A 283 -8.74 -3.91 -3.30
N PRO A 284 -8.64 -5.14 -2.79
CA PRO A 284 -8.10 -5.37 -1.45
C PRO A 284 -6.60 -5.05 -1.34
N PHE A 285 -6.18 -4.53 -0.20
CA PHE A 285 -4.76 -4.32 0.12
C PHE A 285 -3.96 -5.62 0.25
N PHE A 286 -4.58 -6.70 0.68
CA PHE A 286 -3.91 -8.00 0.76
C PHE A 286 -3.60 -8.62 -0.61
N HIS A 287 -3.99 -7.95 -1.69
CA HIS A 287 -3.61 -8.29 -3.05
C HIS A 287 -2.54 -7.32 -3.57
N ALA A 288 -1.56 -7.82 -4.32
CA ALA A 288 -0.46 -7.01 -4.86
C ALA A 288 -0.96 -5.79 -5.65
N THR A 289 -2.09 -5.89 -6.36
CA THR A 289 -2.72 -4.76 -7.05
C THR A 289 -3.11 -3.65 -6.06
N GLY A 290 -3.76 -3.97 -4.97
CA GLY A 290 -4.15 -2.97 -3.96
C GLY A 290 -2.94 -2.35 -3.26
N CYS A 291 -1.97 -3.17 -2.86
CA CYS A 291 -0.80 -2.74 -2.11
C CYS A 291 0.28 -2.10 -3.01
N HIS A 292 0.75 -2.82 -4.04
CA HIS A 292 1.91 -2.38 -4.81
C HIS A 292 1.56 -1.50 -6.00
N ALA A 293 0.35 -1.61 -6.57
CA ALA A 293 -0.05 -0.80 -7.71
C ALA A 293 -0.95 0.40 -7.34
N ILE A 294 -1.51 0.45 -6.11
CA ILE A 294 -2.34 1.57 -5.68
C ILE A 294 -1.79 2.23 -4.41
N LEU A 295 -1.64 1.51 -3.28
CA LEU A 295 -1.19 2.11 -2.02
C LEU A 295 0.20 2.74 -2.15
N SER A 296 1.20 1.97 -2.57
CA SER A 296 2.59 2.45 -2.62
C SER A 296 2.80 3.59 -3.63
N PRO A 297 2.23 3.56 -4.85
CA PRO A 297 2.26 4.71 -5.77
C PRO A 297 1.49 5.92 -5.26
N SER A 298 0.36 5.72 -4.55
CA SER A 298 -0.38 6.84 -3.93
C SER A 298 0.44 7.53 -2.85
N LEU A 299 1.13 6.76 -2.03
CA LEU A 299 2.06 7.27 -1.02
C LEU A 299 3.20 8.06 -1.67
N PHE A 300 3.84 7.50 -2.70
CA PHE A 300 4.93 8.14 -3.44
C PHE A 300 4.50 9.43 -4.14
N GLY A 301 3.32 9.42 -4.76
CA GLY A 301 2.79 10.56 -5.52
C GLY A 301 2.03 11.60 -4.69
N GLY A 302 1.91 11.43 -3.37
CA GLY A 302 1.17 12.35 -2.51
C GLY A 302 -0.34 12.36 -2.74
N ALA A 303 -0.90 11.28 -3.26
CA ALA A 303 -2.32 11.18 -3.58
C ALA A 303 -3.16 10.81 -2.36
N LYS A 304 -4.40 11.30 -2.32
CA LYS A 304 -5.42 10.87 -1.37
C LYS A 304 -5.96 9.49 -1.78
N LEU A 305 -6.05 8.57 -0.84
CA LEU A 305 -6.57 7.24 -1.04
C LEU A 305 -7.92 7.11 -0.34
N VAL A 306 -8.99 6.92 -1.11
CA VAL A 306 -10.36 6.78 -0.59
C VAL A 306 -10.75 5.32 -0.61
N MET A 307 -11.18 4.80 0.52
CA MET A 307 -11.46 3.39 0.73
C MET A 307 -12.94 3.14 1.01
N MET A 308 -13.38 1.95 0.69
CA MET A 308 -14.72 1.42 0.99
C MET A 308 -14.58 0.09 1.72
N ARG A 309 -15.48 -0.17 2.68
CA ARG A 309 -15.54 -1.47 3.34
C ARG A 309 -15.87 -2.61 2.37
N LYS A 310 -16.81 -2.36 1.46
CA LYS A 310 -17.30 -3.30 0.44
C LYS A 310 -17.60 -2.52 -0.82
N TRP A 311 -17.34 -3.11 -1.98
CA TRP A 311 -17.71 -2.50 -3.25
C TRP A 311 -19.24 -2.33 -3.35
N ASP A 312 -19.64 -1.11 -3.61
CA ASP A 312 -21.01 -0.69 -3.85
C ASP A 312 -21.00 0.45 -4.86
N VAL A 313 -21.75 0.31 -5.97
CA VAL A 313 -21.61 1.23 -7.10
C VAL A 313 -22.15 2.63 -6.78
N PRO A 314 -23.36 2.81 -6.21
CA PRO A 314 -23.83 4.13 -5.78
C PRO A 314 -22.88 4.82 -4.81
N ARG A 315 -22.38 4.08 -3.83
CA ARG A 315 -21.39 4.63 -2.87
C ARG A 315 -20.07 5.01 -3.54
N ALA A 316 -19.62 4.23 -4.52
CA ALA A 316 -18.41 4.54 -5.28
C ALA A 316 -18.57 5.86 -6.06
N MET A 317 -19.69 6.05 -6.73
CA MET A 317 -19.98 7.28 -7.49
C MET A 317 -20.08 8.49 -6.57
N GLU A 318 -20.79 8.36 -5.43
CA GLU A 318 -20.85 9.40 -4.40
C GLU A 318 -19.44 9.79 -3.90
N LEU A 319 -18.60 8.80 -3.58
CA LEU A 319 -17.23 9.05 -3.11
C LEU A 319 -16.37 9.71 -4.18
N ILE A 320 -16.50 9.30 -5.44
CA ILE A 320 -15.78 9.92 -6.56
C ILE A 320 -16.13 11.41 -6.64
N GLN A 321 -17.42 11.75 -6.57
CA GLN A 321 -17.88 13.14 -6.62
C GLN A 321 -17.49 13.91 -5.35
N ARG A 322 -17.84 13.41 -4.16
CA ARG A 322 -17.59 14.05 -2.86
C ARG A 322 -16.12 14.35 -2.64
N GLU A 323 -15.27 13.40 -2.95
CA GLU A 323 -13.83 13.50 -2.73
C GLU A 323 -13.08 14.06 -3.94
N ARG A 324 -13.78 14.39 -5.04
CA ARG A 324 -13.19 14.89 -6.30
C ARG A 324 -12.02 14.01 -6.77
N LEU A 325 -12.30 12.70 -6.88
CA LEU A 325 -11.27 11.74 -7.22
C LEU A 325 -10.84 11.88 -8.68
N THR A 326 -9.55 11.74 -8.91
CA THR A 326 -8.92 11.84 -10.24
C THR A 326 -8.63 10.47 -10.85
N GLY A 327 -8.78 9.40 -10.07
CA GLY A 327 -8.57 8.04 -10.49
C GLY A 327 -9.44 7.05 -9.72
N ALA A 328 -9.87 6.03 -10.43
CA ALA A 328 -10.46 4.83 -9.87
C ALA A 328 -9.89 3.65 -10.67
N GLY A 329 -9.49 2.61 -9.99
CA GLY A 329 -8.90 1.45 -10.64
C GLY A 329 -9.43 0.16 -10.05
N GLY A 330 -9.30 -0.92 -10.81
CA GLY A 330 -9.72 -2.24 -10.37
C GLY A 330 -9.87 -3.20 -11.54
N VAL A 331 -10.61 -4.27 -11.33
CA VAL A 331 -10.97 -5.21 -12.40
C VAL A 331 -11.97 -4.55 -13.37
N PRO A 332 -11.98 -4.94 -14.65
CA PRO A 332 -12.86 -4.33 -15.68
C PRO A 332 -14.34 -4.26 -15.28
N THR A 333 -14.84 -5.25 -14.55
CA THR A 333 -16.22 -5.31 -14.06
C THR A 333 -16.60 -4.08 -13.23
N ILE A 334 -15.69 -3.50 -12.46
CA ILE A 334 -15.91 -2.30 -11.66
C ILE A 334 -16.21 -1.09 -12.58
N ALA A 335 -15.41 -0.92 -13.62
CA ALA A 335 -15.64 0.16 -14.60
C ALA A 335 -16.99 -0.04 -15.31
N TRP A 336 -17.31 -1.26 -15.73
CA TRP A 336 -18.59 -1.58 -16.38
C TRP A 336 -19.78 -1.24 -15.47
N GLN A 337 -19.75 -1.64 -14.21
CA GLN A 337 -20.82 -1.38 -13.26
C GLN A 337 -21.07 0.13 -13.07
N ILE A 338 -20.03 0.96 -13.08
CA ILE A 338 -20.20 2.42 -13.01
C ILE A 338 -20.78 2.96 -14.33
N ILE A 339 -20.25 2.54 -15.48
CA ILE A 339 -20.66 3.04 -16.79
C ILE A 339 -22.12 2.67 -17.10
N GLU A 340 -22.56 1.50 -16.71
CA GLU A 340 -23.90 0.99 -16.97
C GLU A 340 -24.93 1.38 -15.89
N HIS A 341 -24.48 2.01 -14.79
CA HIS A 341 -25.40 2.37 -13.71
C HIS A 341 -26.41 3.42 -14.17
N PRO A 342 -27.74 3.20 -13.93
CA PRO A 342 -28.78 4.11 -14.43
C PRO A 342 -28.63 5.53 -13.89
N ASP A 343 -28.18 5.70 -12.65
CA ASP A 343 -28.08 6.99 -11.97
C ASP A 343 -26.70 7.67 -12.15
N ARG A 344 -25.82 7.15 -13.04
CA ARG A 344 -24.48 7.73 -13.26
C ARG A 344 -24.50 9.21 -13.67
N HIS A 345 -25.61 9.67 -14.21
CA HIS A 345 -25.78 11.07 -14.64
C HIS A 345 -26.05 12.04 -13.48
N LEU A 346 -26.24 11.53 -12.27
CA LEU A 346 -26.43 12.32 -11.05
C LEU A 346 -25.11 12.71 -10.38
N TYR A 347 -24.01 12.13 -10.82
CA TYR A 347 -22.67 12.27 -10.23
C TYR A 347 -21.66 12.88 -11.17
#